data_e2ea3c97dbfe3cb7448297fa1755567b
#
_entry.id   e2ea3c97dbfe3cb7448297fa1755567b
#
_cell.length_a   1.000
_cell.length_b   1.000
_cell.length_c   1.000
_cell.angle_alpha   90.00
_cell.angle_beta   90.00
_cell.angle_gamma   90.00
#
_symmetry.space_group_name_H-M   'P 1'
#
loop_
_entity.id
_entity.type
_entity.pdbx_description
1 polymer ?
#
loop_
_entity_poly.entity_id
_entity_poly.type
_entity_poly.pdbx_seq_one_letter_code
_entity_poly.pdbx_strand_id
1 'polypeptide(L)'
;MKHALIIAGSRGLGFGLVREYLSRGWHVTATARTPSDELAALRGDADGRLVIESLEVTLIAQTAALATRLKGQSFDLLFLNPGILLGRGAALSDVPDSDIQNIFLTNAISPIRVADALAYLVVPGGTIAFMSSDMGSVSTNDDGRAELYRASKAALNSLIRSFRARHDKDDLTVLALHPGMVRTSMGRPDAPLDVDTSVRGLANVIEARWGSGGQVFVDYRNEIIPW
;
A
#
# COMPACT_ATOMS: atom_id res chain seq x y z
N MET A 1 -20.23 8.85 6.18
CA MET A 1 -19.47 8.85 4.91
C MET A 1 -18.17 8.13 5.20
N LYS A 2 -17.72 7.21 4.32
CA LYS A 2 -16.50 6.42 4.55
C LYS A 2 -15.24 7.26 4.39
N HIS A 3 -14.18 6.91 5.11
CA HIS A 3 -12.92 7.63 5.10
C HIS A 3 -11.74 6.67 4.84
N ALA A 4 -10.92 6.98 3.84
CA ALA A 4 -9.70 6.23 3.52
C ALA A 4 -8.44 7.02 3.93
N LEU A 5 -7.49 6.36 4.58
CA LEU A 5 -6.14 6.84 4.79
C LEU A 5 -5.21 6.12 3.82
N ILE A 6 -4.65 6.85 2.85
CA ILE A 6 -3.78 6.30 1.80
C ILE A 6 -2.34 6.76 2.03
N ILE A 7 -1.49 5.84 2.42
CA ILE A 7 -0.06 6.10 2.64
C ILE A 7 0.69 6.05 1.31
N ALA A 8 1.47 7.09 1.00
CA ALA A 8 2.18 7.31 -0.27
C ALA A 8 1.22 7.52 -1.47
N GLY A 9 0.32 8.52 -1.35
CA GLY A 9 -0.73 8.84 -2.33
C GLY A 9 -0.34 9.84 -3.43
N SER A 10 0.94 10.25 -3.56
CA SER A 10 1.32 11.39 -4.41
C SER A 10 1.45 11.07 -5.91
N ARG A 11 1.61 9.81 -6.30
CA ARG A 11 1.87 9.41 -7.71
C ARG A 11 1.46 7.97 -7.98
N GLY A 12 1.41 7.61 -9.28
CA GLY A 12 1.17 6.24 -9.73
C GLY A 12 -0.08 5.62 -9.13
N LEU A 13 0.02 4.38 -8.64
CA LEU A 13 -1.10 3.67 -8.02
C LEU A 13 -1.66 4.38 -6.79
N GLY A 14 -0.81 4.99 -5.96
CA GLY A 14 -1.26 5.73 -4.79
C GLY A 14 -2.14 6.92 -5.15
N PHE A 15 -1.74 7.72 -6.14
CA PHE A 15 -2.55 8.83 -6.66
C PHE A 15 -3.84 8.33 -7.33
N GLY A 16 -3.75 7.22 -8.09
CA GLY A 16 -4.92 6.57 -8.67
C GLY A 16 -5.93 6.13 -7.60
N LEU A 17 -5.47 5.55 -6.47
CA LEU A 17 -6.33 5.18 -5.35
C LEU A 17 -7.00 6.41 -4.72
N VAL A 18 -6.27 7.53 -4.55
CA VAL A 18 -6.87 8.78 -4.03
C VAL A 18 -8.03 9.22 -4.93
N ARG A 19 -7.81 9.27 -6.27
CA ARG A 19 -8.85 9.62 -7.24
C ARG A 19 -10.04 8.67 -7.19
N GLU A 20 -9.78 7.37 -7.15
CA GLU A 20 -10.80 6.32 -7.14
C GLU A 20 -11.69 6.44 -5.91
N TYR A 21 -11.13 6.60 -4.70
CA TYR A 21 -11.95 6.72 -3.50
C TYR A 21 -12.71 8.05 -3.42
N LEU A 22 -12.13 9.15 -3.91
CA LEU A 22 -12.88 10.42 -4.05
C LEU A 22 -14.05 10.29 -5.02
N SER A 23 -13.88 9.59 -6.15
CA SER A 23 -14.95 9.35 -7.13
C SER A 23 -16.08 8.48 -6.57
N ARG A 24 -15.77 7.59 -5.62
CA ARG A 24 -16.76 6.80 -4.84
C ARG A 24 -17.44 7.59 -3.73
N GLY A 25 -17.16 8.89 -3.60
CA GLY A 25 -17.77 9.75 -2.59
C GLY A 25 -17.16 9.63 -1.20
N TRP A 26 -15.97 9.05 -1.06
CA TRP A 26 -15.31 8.93 0.22
C TRP A 26 -14.56 10.22 0.60
N HIS A 27 -14.34 10.43 1.89
CA HIS A 27 -13.26 11.29 2.35
C HIS A 27 -11.92 10.55 2.21
N VAL A 28 -10.87 11.28 1.86
CA VAL A 28 -9.52 10.71 1.70
C VAL A 28 -8.52 11.57 2.46
N THR A 29 -7.74 10.94 3.31
CA THR A 29 -6.48 11.49 3.82
C THR A 29 -5.34 10.79 3.07
N ALA A 30 -4.57 11.54 2.29
CA ALA A 30 -3.43 11.02 1.55
C ALA A 30 -2.13 11.49 2.16
N THR A 31 -1.11 10.64 2.21
CA THR A 31 0.23 11.08 2.65
C THR A 31 1.18 11.20 1.48
N ALA A 32 2.08 12.18 1.56
CA ALA A 32 3.15 12.40 0.61
C ALA A 32 4.39 12.95 1.33
N ARG A 33 5.58 12.66 0.80
CA ARG A 33 6.82 13.36 1.22
C ARG A 33 6.76 14.83 0.81
N THR A 34 6.47 15.01 -0.46
CA THR A 34 6.15 16.29 -1.09
C THR A 34 4.92 16.04 -1.97
N PRO A 35 3.83 16.80 -1.82
CA PRO A 35 2.69 16.70 -2.71
C PRO A 35 3.13 16.94 -4.16
N SER A 36 2.61 16.15 -5.11
CA SER A 36 2.73 16.48 -6.54
C SER A 36 1.75 17.59 -6.90
N ASP A 37 2.01 18.26 -8.02
CA ASP A 37 1.11 19.30 -8.54
C ASP A 37 -0.29 18.75 -8.80
N GLU A 38 -0.36 17.51 -9.34
CA GLU A 38 -1.65 16.83 -9.57
C GLU A 38 -2.41 16.55 -8.26
N LEU A 39 -1.71 16.12 -7.21
CA LEU A 39 -2.35 15.88 -5.91
C LEU A 39 -2.81 17.19 -5.26
N ALA A 40 -2.03 18.26 -5.41
CA ALA A 40 -2.39 19.59 -4.91
C ALA A 40 -3.60 20.16 -5.66
N ALA A 41 -3.65 20.02 -6.99
CA ALA A 41 -4.79 20.41 -7.81
C ALA A 41 -6.06 19.63 -7.43
N LEU A 42 -5.93 18.30 -7.32
CA LEU A 42 -7.05 17.41 -6.93
C LEU A 42 -7.65 17.81 -5.57
N ARG A 43 -6.84 18.29 -4.62
CA ARG A 43 -7.33 18.79 -3.33
C ARG A 43 -8.24 20.02 -3.51
N GLY A 44 -7.91 20.91 -4.46
CA GLY A 44 -8.73 22.08 -4.78
C GLY A 44 -10.12 21.68 -5.31
N ASP A 45 -10.18 20.61 -6.10
CA ASP A 45 -11.41 20.13 -6.76
C ASP A 45 -12.25 19.18 -5.89
N ALA A 46 -11.74 18.77 -4.74
CA ALA A 46 -12.33 17.70 -3.91
C ALA A 46 -13.39 18.19 -2.90
N ASP A 47 -13.80 19.45 -2.93
CA ASP A 47 -14.82 20.02 -2.02
C ASP A 47 -14.55 19.72 -0.53
N GLY A 48 -13.28 19.83 -0.10
CA GLY A 48 -12.85 19.54 1.27
C GLY A 48 -12.73 18.05 1.62
N ARG A 49 -13.02 17.13 0.69
CA ARG A 49 -12.94 15.69 0.93
C ARG A 49 -11.53 15.11 0.84
N LEU A 50 -10.53 15.89 0.43
CA LEU A 50 -9.13 15.47 0.39
C LEU A 50 -8.27 16.28 1.36
N VAL A 51 -7.67 15.57 2.32
CA VAL A 51 -6.63 16.09 3.20
C VAL A 51 -5.28 15.52 2.78
N ILE A 52 -4.23 16.34 2.77
CA ILE A 52 -2.88 15.90 2.45
C ILE A 52 -2.00 16.09 3.69
N GLU A 53 -1.36 14.99 4.12
CA GLU A 53 -0.46 14.93 5.27
C GLU A 53 0.97 14.65 4.81
N SER A 54 1.96 15.22 5.51
CA SER A 54 3.36 14.92 5.23
C SER A 54 3.83 13.66 5.93
N LEU A 55 4.46 12.75 5.16
CA LEU A 55 5.07 11.54 5.70
C LEU A 55 6.20 11.04 4.80
N GLU A 56 7.40 10.91 5.39
CA GLU A 56 8.45 10.02 4.89
C GLU A 56 8.39 8.71 5.69
N VAL A 57 7.94 7.64 5.04
CA VAL A 57 7.61 6.36 5.71
C VAL A 57 8.81 5.68 6.38
N THR A 58 10.02 5.97 5.91
CA THR A 58 11.25 5.40 6.47
C THR A 58 11.69 6.08 7.77
N LEU A 59 11.12 7.25 8.08
CA LEU A 59 11.43 8.02 9.28
C LEU A 59 10.38 7.77 10.37
N ILE A 60 10.74 6.93 11.35
CA ILE A 60 9.82 6.52 12.43
C ILE A 60 9.25 7.73 13.21
N ALA A 61 10.04 8.78 13.39
CA ALA A 61 9.58 10.00 14.06
C ALA A 61 8.44 10.70 13.30
N GLN A 62 8.45 10.65 11.97
CA GLN A 62 7.36 11.20 11.16
C GLN A 62 6.09 10.35 11.24
N THR A 63 6.22 9.02 11.36
CA THR A 63 5.08 8.14 11.62
C THR A 63 4.42 8.46 12.96
N ALA A 64 5.20 8.64 14.02
CA ALA A 64 4.69 9.04 15.34
C ALA A 64 4.02 10.44 15.31
N ALA A 65 4.62 11.40 14.61
CA ALA A 65 4.05 12.72 14.42
C ALA A 65 2.72 12.67 13.64
N LEU A 66 2.62 11.82 12.58
CA LEU A 66 1.39 11.61 11.85
C LEU A 66 0.30 11.00 12.74
N ALA A 67 0.62 9.97 13.55
CA ALA A 67 -0.32 9.38 14.49
C ALA A 67 -0.89 10.41 15.47
N THR A 68 -0.04 11.36 15.92
CA THR A 68 -0.46 12.46 16.78
C THR A 68 -1.42 13.42 16.06
N ARG A 69 -1.15 13.80 14.81
CA ARG A 69 -2.02 14.71 14.03
C ARG A 69 -3.36 14.08 13.68
N LEU A 70 -3.38 12.76 13.48
CA LEU A 70 -4.60 12.02 13.14
C LEU A 70 -5.40 11.57 14.39
N LYS A 71 -4.92 11.86 15.60
CA LYS A 71 -5.58 11.46 16.85
C LYS A 71 -7.04 11.94 16.86
N GLY A 72 -7.96 11.01 17.16
CA GLY A 72 -9.41 11.29 17.21
C GLY A 72 -10.10 11.20 15.85
N GLN A 73 -9.38 10.96 14.76
CA GLN A 73 -9.96 10.57 13.48
C GLN A 73 -10.21 9.07 13.44
N SER A 74 -11.15 8.66 12.57
CA SER A 74 -11.45 7.26 12.32
C SER A 74 -11.44 6.98 10.82
N PHE A 75 -10.89 5.85 10.44
CA PHE A 75 -10.78 5.44 9.04
C PHE A 75 -11.43 4.09 8.82
N ASP A 76 -12.17 3.99 7.73
CA ASP A 76 -12.73 2.72 7.26
C ASP A 76 -11.67 1.87 6.55
N LEU A 77 -10.70 2.53 5.91
CA LEU A 77 -9.60 1.90 5.18
C LEU A 77 -8.27 2.57 5.53
N LEU A 78 -7.27 1.77 5.89
CA LEU A 78 -5.86 2.15 5.90
C LEU A 78 -5.15 1.41 4.76
N PHE A 79 -4.68 2.15 3.75
CA PHE A 79 -4.00 1.57 2.59
C PHE A 79 -2.50 1.92 2.60
N LEU A 80 -1.66 0.90 2.75
CA LEU A 80 -0.19 1.01 2.77
C LEU A 80 0.34 0.77 1.34
N ASN A 81 0.65 1.86 0.61
CA ASN A 81 1.13 1.80 -0.78
C ASN A 81 2.66 2.04 -0.96
N PRO A 82 3.49 2.29 0.07
CA PRO A 82 4.90 2.53 -0.17
C PRO A 82 5.58 1.38 -0.91
N GLY A 83 6.47 1.74 -1.84
CA GLY A 83 7.29 0.76 -2.56
C GLY A 83 8.27 1.44 -3.49
N ILE A 84 9.44 0.79 -3.62
CA ILE A 84 10.49 1.14 -4.59
C ILE A 84 10.99 -0.13 -5.27
N LEU A 85 11.60 0.03 -6.42
CA LEU A 85 12.24 -1.05 -7.17
C LEU A 85 13.69 -0.65 -7.41
N LEU A 86 14.60 -1.37 -6.77
CA LEU A 86 16.04 -1.19 -6.89
C LEU A 86 16.68 -2.50 -7.41
N GLY A 87 17.88 -2.43 -7.95
CA GLY A 87 18.62 -3.61 -8.44
C GLY A 87 17.95 -4.31 -9.62
N ARG A 88 17.16 -3.61 -10.46
CA ARG A 88 16.50 -4.22 -11.62
C ARG A 88 17.55 -4.77 -12.59
N GLY A 89 17.56 -6.10 -12.79
CA GLY A 89 18.44 -6.79 -13.73
C GLY A 89 19.88 -6.96 -13.25
N ALA A 90 20.24 -6.48 -12.06
CA ALA A 90 21.52 -6.76 -11.43
C ALA A 90 21.47 -8.11 -10.71
N ALA A 91 22.57 -8.86 -10.72
CA ALA A 91 22.74 -9.99 -9.81
C ALA A 91 22.81 -9.47 -8.37
N LEU A 92 22.32 -10.25 -7.42
CA LEU A 92 22.27 -9.80 -6.01
C LEU A 92 23.67 -9.47 -5.45
N SER A 93 24.72 -10.15 -5.94
CA SER A 93 26.13 -9.87 -5.62
C SER A 93 26.60 -8.48 -6.01
N ASP A 94 25.95 -7.85 -6.99
CA ASP A 94 26.36 -6.57 -7.57
C ASP A 94 25.52 -5.39 -7.04
N VAL A 95 24.53 -5.69 -6.21
CA VAL A 95 23.66 -4.66 -5.62
C VAL A 95 24.33 -4.04 -4.39
N PRO A 96 24.47 -2.71 -4.32
CA PRO A 96 25.01 -2.04 -3.14
C PRO A 96 24.22 -2.33 -1.86
N ASP A 97 24.93 -2.51 -0.73
CA ASP A 97 24.30 -2.73 0.58
C ASP A 97 23.29 -1.64 0.94
N SER A 98 23.54 -0.39 0.56
CA SER A 98 22.63 0.73 0.76
C SER A 98 21.29 0.53 0.05
N ASP A 99 21.30 -0.05 -1.16
CA ASP A 99 20.09 -0.35 -1.92
C ASP A 99 19.33 -1.52 -1.30
N ILE A 100 20.05 -2.55 -0.83
CA ILE A 100 19.47 -3.66 -0.07
C ILE A 100 18.77 -3.14 1.18
N GLN A 101 19.45 -2.33 1.97
CA GLN A 101 18.86 -1.73 3.17
C GLN A 101 17.63 -0.86 2.85
N ASN A 102 17.74 0.00 1.85
CA ASN A 102 16.69 0.92 1.46
C ASN A 102 15.43 0.21 0.97
N ILE A 103 15.57 -0.82 0.11
CA ILE A 103 14.41 -1.54 -0.42
C ILE A 103 13.68 -2.33 0.67
N PHE A 104 14.40 -2.99 1.58
CA PHE A 104 13.76 -3.71 2.69
C PHE A 104 13.10 -2.75 3.68
N LEU A 105 13.78 -1.64 4.01
CA LEU A 105 13.20 -0.63 4.89
C LEU A 105 11.92 -0.05 4.30
N THR A 106 11.95 0.32 3.01
CA THR A 106 10.80 0.97 2.34
C THR A 106 9.66 0.00 2.04
N ASN A 107 9.97 -1.19 1.48
CA ASN A 107 8.95 -2.11 0.95
C ASN A 107 8.36 -3.02 2.02
N ALA A 108 9.10 -3.35 3.07
CA ALA A 108 8.70 -4.35 4.05
C ALA A 108 8.54 -3.77 5.46
N ILE A 109 9.56 -3.12 5.99
CA ILE A 109 9.57 -2.71 7.41
C ILE A 109 8.67 -1.50 7.65
N SER A 110 8.81 -0.45 6.82
CA SER A 110 8.06 0.81 7.02
C SER A 110 6.55 0.64 6.90
N PRO A 111 5.99 -0.11 5.92
CA PRO A 111 4.55 -0.36 5.87
C PRO A 111 4.00 -0.97 7.16
N ILE A 112 4.72 -1.91 7.76
CA ILE A 112 4.31 -2.55 9.02
C ILE A 112 4.40 -1.57 10.20
N ARG A 113 5.49 -0.79 10.30
CA ARG A 113 5.62 0.25 11.34
C ARG A 113 4.50 1.28 11.27
N VAL A 114 4.14 1.72 10.07
CA VAL A 114 3.02 2.65 9.87
C VAL A 114 1.70 1.98 10.22
N ALA A 115 1.47 0.72 9.82
CA ALA A 115 0.27 -0.03 10.18
C ALA A 115 0.16 -0.21 11.71
N ASP A 116 1.21 -0.64 12.40
CA ASP A 116 1.22 -0.78 13.87
C ASP A 116 0.90 0.56 14.58
N ALA A 117 1.43 1.67 14.05
CA ALA A 117 1.21 2.98 14.66
C ALA A 117 -0.19 3.55 14.42
N LEU A 118 -0.90 3.12 13.37
CA LEU A 118 -2.17 3.71 12.94
C LEU A 118 -3.36 2.74 12.97
N ALA A 119 -3.14 1.44 13.25
CA ALA A 119 -4.20 0.42 13.26
C ALA A 119 -5.37 0.79 14.20
N TYR A 120 -5.07 1.42 15.33
CA TYR A 120 -6.08 1.85 16.32
C TYR A 120 -7.05 2.93 15.80
N LEU A 121 -6.71 3.58 14.67
CA LEU A 121 -7.59 4.54 13.99
C LEU A 121 -8.55 3.87 13.01
N VAL A 122 -8.37 2.58 12.71
CA VAL A 122 -9.26 1.84 11.83
C VAL A 122 -10.47 1.35 12.63
N VAL A 123 -11.66 1.65 12.11
CA VAL A 123 -12.92 1.25 12.78
C VAL A 123 -13.06 -0.27 12.86
N PRO A 124 -13.79 -0.82 13.85
CA PRO A 124 -14.17 -2.24 13.85
C PRO A 124 -14.85 -2.63 12.51
N GLY A 125 -14.50 -3.77 11.96
CA GLY A 125 -14.92 -4.21 10.63
C GLY A 125 -14.20 -3.52 9.46
N GLY A 126 -13.30 -2.57 9.74
CA GLY A 126 -12.54 -1.87 8.72
C GLY A 126 -11.42 -2.72 8.09
N THR A 127 -10.74 -2.14 7.11
CA THR A 127 -9.73 -2.85 6.32
C THR A 127 -8.36 -2.19 6.43
N ILE A 128 -7.31 -3.01 6.61
CA ILE A 128 -5.92 -2.62 6.43
C ILE A 128 -5.37 -3.36 5.21
N ALA A 129 -5.03 -2.60 4.17
CA ALA A 129 -4.55 -3.13 2.90
C ALA A 129 -3.10 -2.74 2.64
N PHE A 130 -2.29 -3.70 2.22
CA PHE A 130 -0.88 -3.52 1.88
C PHE A 130 -0.67 -3.74 0.39
N MET A 131 -0.03 -2.79 -0.30
CA MET A 131 0.40 -2.98 -1.67
C MET A 131 1.57 -3.97 -1.73
N SER A 132 1.25 -5.21 -2.02
CA SER A 132 2.22 -6.25 -2.26
C SER A 132 2.47 -6.45 -3.78
N SER A 133 2.87 -7.62 -4.17
CA SER A 133 3.08 -8.04 -5.55
C SER A 133 2.98 -9.56 -5.63
N ASP A 134 2.55 -10.10 -6.76
CA ASP A 134 2.68 -11.51 -7.10
C ASP A 134 4.14 -12.00 -6.96
N MET A 135 5.09 -11.10 -7.26
CA MET A 135 6.52 -11.34 -7.05
C MET A 135 6.90 -11.57 -5.57
N GLY A 136 6.02 -11.27 -4.61
CA GLY A 136 6.20 -11.61 -3.20
C GLY A 136 5.76 -13.03 -2.84
N SER A 137 5.17 -13.77 -3.78
CA SER A 137 4.90 -15.20 -3.62
C SER A 137 6.18 -16.01 -3.81
N VAL A 138 6.56 -16.76 -2.79
CA VAL A 138 7.73 -17.66 -2.87
C VAL A 138 7.40 -18.88 -3.72
N SER A 139 6.16 -19.37 -3.63
CA SER A 139 5.70 -20.58 -4.33
C SER A 139 5.56 -20.40 -5.85
N THR A 140 5.48 -19.16 -6.34
CA THR A 140 5.37 -18.86 -7.80
C THR A 140 6.65 -18.26 -8.38
N ASN A 141 7.79 -18.39 -7.68
CA ASN A 141 9.08 -17.86 -8.15
C ASN A 141 9.80 -18.88 -9.04
N ASP A 142 9.33 -19.05 -10.28
CA ASP A 142 9.87 -20.02 -11.23
C ASP A 142 10.95 -19.42 -12.14
N ASP A 143 11.03 -18.09 -12.27
CA ASP A 143 11.92 -17.41 -13.23
C ASP A 143 13.16 -16.75 -12.59
N GLY A 144 13.20 -16.63 -11.27
CA GLY A 144 14.31 -16.06 -10.49
C GLY A 144 14.63 -14.59 -10.76
N ARG A 145 13.83 -13.87 -11.57
CA ARG A 145 14.11 -12.47 -11.92
C ARG A 145 13.77 -11.52 -10.77
N ALA A 146 14.44 -10.37 -10.75
CA ALA A 146 14.21 -9.30 -9.76
C ALA A 146 14.35 -9.78 -8.31
N GLU A 147 15.41 -10.55 -8.03
CA GLU A 147 15.67 -11.24 -6.76
C GLU A 147 15.45 -10.32 -5.53
N LEU A 148 16.08 -9.15 -5.55
CA LEU A 148 15.99 -8.20 -4.43
C LEU A 148 14.57 -7.70 -4.20
N TYR A 149 13.84 -7.37 -5.27
CA TYR A 149 12.45 -6.91 -5.17
C TYR A 149 11.53 -8.04 -4.68
N ARG A 150 11.66 -9.25 -5.25
CA ARG A 150 10.94 -10.44 -4.80
C ARG A 150 11.15 -10.68 -3.30
N ALA A 151 12.44 -10.71 -2.87
CA ALA A 151 12.79 -10.89 -1.47
C ALA A 151 12.13 -9.82 -0.56
N SER A 152 12.13 -8.55 -0.98
CA SER A 152 11.52 -7.47 -0.21
C SER A 152 9.99 -7.61 -0.09
N LYS A 153 9.31 -8.08 -1.16
CA LYS A 153 7.85 -8.31 -1.15
C LYS A 153 7.46 -9.60 -0.42
N ALA A 154 8.29 -10.64 -0.47
CA ALA A 154 8.13 -11.84 0.34
C ALA A 154 8.30 -11.51 1.84
N ALA A 155 9.29 -10.68 2.19
CA ALA A 155 9.45 -10.17 3.54
C ALA A 155 8.23 -9.38 4.01
N LEU A 156 7.67 -8.49 3.16
CA LEU A 156 6.42 -7.80 3.47
C LEU A 156 5.29 -8.80 3.75
N ASN A 157 5.09 -9.79 2.87
CA ASN A 157 4.05 -10.81 3.02
C ASN A 157 4.18 -11.57 4.34
N SER A 158 5.40 -11.98 4.72
CA SER A 158 5.68 -12.61 6.02
C SER A 158 5.34 -11.69 7.19
N LEU A 159 5.73 -10.41 7.11
CA LEU A 159 5.46 -9.42 8.15
C LEU A 159 3.97 -9.07 8.27
N ILE A 160 3.21 -9.06 7.17
CA ILE A 160 1.74 -8.90 7.20
C ILE A 160 1.09 -10.04 8.00
N ARG A 161 1.55 -11.30 7.83
CA ARG A 161 1.07 -12.43 8.64
C ARG A 161 1.37 -12.23 10.11
N SER A 162 2.57 -11.79 10.46
CA SER A 162 2.96 -11.46 11.83
C SER A 162 2.14 -10.30 12.40
N PHE A 163 1.89 -9.25 11.60
CA PHE A 163 1.01 -8.15 11.97
C PHE A 163 -0.39 -8.66 12.29
N ARG A 164 -1.00 -9.46 11.42
CA ARG A 164 -2.35 -10.02 11.65
C ARG A 164 -2.40 -10.90 12.91
N ALA A 165 -1.37 -11.70 13.18
CA ALA A 165 -1.32 -12.53 14.38
C ALA A 165 -1.26 -11.69 15.68
N ARG A 166 -0.60 -10.53 15.68
CA ARG A 166 -0.62 -9.60 16.82
C ARG A 166 -1.97 -8.90 17.01
N HIS A 167 -2.74 -8.77 15.94
CA HIS A 167 -4.05 -8.14 15.89
C HIS A 167 -5.19 -9.16 15.69
N ASP A 168 -5.03 -10.40 16.19
CA ASP A 168 -5.97 -11.50 15.98
C ASP A 168 -7.35 -11.25 16.62
N LYS A 169 -7.38 -10.46 17.68
CA LYS A 169 -8.61 -10.07 18.41
C LYS A 169 -9.27 -8.83 17.83
N ASP A 170 -8.59 -8.10 16.96
CA ASP A 170 -9.16 -6.93 16.32
C ASP A 170 -10.11 -7.37 15.20
N ASP A 171 -11.27 -6.76 15.14
CA ASP A 171 -12.24 -6.97 14.07
C ASP A 171 -11.77 -6.21 12.82
N LEU A 172 -10.75 -6.76 12.15
CA LEU A 172 -10.09 -6.17 10.98
C LEU A 172 -9.98 -7.17 9.84
N THR A 173 -10.20 -6.69 8.63
CA THR A 173 -9.82 -7.40 7.39
C THR A 173 -8.42 -6.94 6.97
N VAL A 174 -7.48 -7.88 6.81
CA VAL A 174 -6.11 -7.58 6.38
C VAL A 174 -5.86 -8.13 4.98
N LEU A 175 -5.48 -7.27 4.04
CA LEU A 175 -5.29 -7.63 2.64
C LEU A 175 -3.84 -7.37 2.20
N ALA A 176 -3.19 -8.40 1.65
CA ALA A 176 -2.02 -8.23 0.79
C ALA A 176 -2.53 -8.20 -0.66
N LEU A 177 -2.24 -7.13 -1.39
CA LEU A 177 -2.84 -6.86 -2.69
C LEU A 177 -1.77 -6.79 -3.79
N HIS A 178 -1.99 -7.54 -4.88
CA HIS A 178 -1.21 -7.40 -6.12
C HIS A 178 -2.00 -6.55 -7.12
N PRO A 179 -1.43 -5.43 -7.60
CA PRO A 179 -2.14 -4.50 -8.50
C PRO A 179 -2.20 -4.99 -9.96
N GLY A 180 -1.60 -6.13 -10.29
CA GLY A 180 -1.31 -6.53 -11.66
C GLY A 180 -0.08 -5.82 -12.21
N MET A 181 0.24 -6.08 -13.48
CA MET A 181 1.34 -5.44 -14.17
C MET A 181 0.85 -4.11 -14.78
N VAL A 182 1.19 -2.99 -14.12
CA VAL A 182 0.62 -1.66 -14.39
C VAL A 182 1.66 -0.72 -15.01
N ARG A 183 1.25 0.07 -16.01
CA ARG A 183 2.05 1.14 -16.61
C ARG A 183 2.24 2.29 -15.61
N THR A 184 3.38 2.27 -14.92
CA THR A 184 3.81 3.31 -13.97
C THR A 184 5.32 3.55 -14.14
N SER A 185 5.86 4.56 -13.48
CA SER A 185 7.32 4.81 -13.45
C SER A 185 8.12 3.65 -12.86
N MET A 186 7.51 2.83 -12.00
CA MET A 186 8.11 1.61 -11.43
C MET A 186 7.85 0.39 -12.32
N GLY A 187 6.73 0.37 -13.03
CA GLY A 187 6.34 -0.72 -13.94
C GLY A 187 7.07 -0.65 -15.28
N ARG A 188 6.53 -1.36 -16.25
CA ARG A 188 7.03 -1.33 -17.63
C ARG A 188 6.11 -0.44 -18.49
N PRO A 189 6.65 0.31 -19.47
CA PRO A 189 5.82 1.12 -20.38
C PRO A 189 4.81 0.30 -21.19
N ASP A 190 5.17 -0.95 -21.50
CA ASP A 190 4.36 -1.91 -22.27
C ASP A 190 3.48 -2.83 -21.38
N ALA A 191 3.36 -2.51 -20.10
CA ALA A 191 2.51 -3.28 -19.18
C ALA A 191 1.04 -3.25 -19.66
N PRO A 192 0.28 -4.37 -19.51
CA PRO A 192 -1.07 -4.48 -20.06
C PRO A 192 -2.09 -3.57 -19.38
N LEU A 193 -1.91 -3.25 -18.10
CA LEU A 193 -2.87 -2.48 -17.31
C LEU A 193 -2.47 -1.01 -17.24
N ASP A 194 -3.48 -0.13 -17.31
CA ASP A 194 -3.36 1.25 -16.84
C ASP A 194 -3.65 1.37 -15.34
N VAL A 195 -3.35 2.53 -14.79
CA VAL A 195 -3.55 2.81 -13.36
C VAL A 195 -5.02 2.73 -12.97
N ASP A 196 -5.90 3.31 -13.80
CA ASP A 196 -7.34 3.41 -13.49
C ASP A 196 -8.00 2.03 -13.43
N THR A 197 -7.68 1.13 -14.35
CA THR A 197 -8.16 -0.26 -14.33
C THR A 197 -7.68 -1.01 -13.10
N SER A 198 -6.39 -0.88 -12.77
CA SER A 198 -5.81 -1.54 -11.60
C SER A 198 -6.44 -1.06 -10.30
N VAL A 199 -6.50 0.26 -10.07
CA VAL A 199 -7.00 0.81 -8.79
C VAL A 199 -8.50 0.58 -8.61
N ARG A 200 -9.28 0.61 -9.70
CA ARG A 200 -10.69 0.23 -9.66
C ARG A 200 -10.87 -1.22 -9.23
N GLY A 201 -10.05 -2.12 -9.78
CA GLY A 201 -10.03 -3.52 -9.38
C GLY A 201 -9.69 -3.68 -7.90
N LEU A 202 -8.62 -3.04 -7.43
CA LEU A 202 -8.22 -3.07 -6.01
C LEU A 202 -9.32 -2.54 -5.08
N ALA A 203 -9.98 -1.43 -5.44
CA ALA A 203 -11.07 -0.88 -4.66
C ALA A 203 -12.28 -1.83 -4.62
N ASN A 204 -12.62 -2.50 -5.74
CA ASN A 204 -13.67 -3.51 -5.78
C ASN A 204 -13.32 -4.72 -4.90
N VAL A 205 -12.07 -5.18 -4.89
CA VAL A 205 -11.59 -6.26 -4.00
C VAL A 205 -11.76 -5.87 -2.54
N ILE A 206 -11.36 -4.66 -2.16
CA ILE A 206 -11.50 -4.17 -0.79
C ILE A 206 -12.98 -4.13 -0.39
N GLU A 207 -13.86 -3.65 -1.26
CA GLU A 207 -15.31 -3.63 -0.99
C GLU A 207 -15.91 -5.04 -0.89
N ALA A 208 -15.54 -5.95 -1.79
CA ALA A 208 -16.04 -7.33 -1.78
C ALA A 208 -15.60 -8.12 -0.54
N ARG A 209 -14.48 -7.74 0.08
CA ARG A 209 -13.94 -8.37 1.29
C ARG A 209 -14.16 -7.56 2.57
N TRP A 210 -14.96 -6.52 2.50
CA TRP A 210 -15.26 -5.68 3.65
C TRP A 210 -15.87 -6.49 4.79
N GLY A 211 -15.32 -6.34 6.00
CA GLY A 211 -15.81 -7.04 7.19
C GLY A 211 -15.69 -8.57 7.15
N SER A 212 -14.95 -9.14 6.19
CA SER A 212 -14.74 -10.60 6.13
C SER A 212 -13.83 -11.12 7.25
N GLY A 213 -13.08 -10.21 7.89
CA GLY A 213 -12.06 -10.56 8.86
C GLY A 213 -10.89 -11.32 8.23
N GLY A 214 -9.98 -11.78 9.11
CA GLY A 214 -8.86 -12.63 8.68
C GLY A 214 -7.83 -11.92 7.79
N GLN A 215 -7.13 -12.73 6.98
CA GLN A 215 -6.07 -12.27 6.09
C GLN A 215 -6.07 -13.05 4.77
N VAL A 216 -5.85 -12.34 3.65
CA VAL A 216 -5.73 -12.97 2.34
C VAL A 216 -4.73 -12.23 1.47
N PHE A 217 -4.08 -12.97 0.55
CA PHE A 217 -3.25 -12.42 -0.52
C PHE A 217 -3.97 -12.63 -1.86
N VAL A 218 -4.31 -11.53 -2.54
CA VAL A 218 -5.11 -11.55 -3.77
C VAL A 218 -4.65 -10.50 -4.77
N ASP A 219 -4.99 -10.71 -6.02
CA ASP A 219 -4.79 -9.73 -7.09
C ASP A 219 -5.97 -8.74 -7.21
N TYR A 220 -5.84 -7.77 -8.12
CA TYR A 220 -6.85 -6.76 -8.44
C TYR A 220 -8.16 -7.33 -9.01
N ARG A 221 -8.21 -8.62 -9.38
CA ARG A 221 -9.40 -9.35 -9.82
C ARG A 221 -10.02 -10.21 -8.73
N ASN A 222 -9.46 -10.14 -7.51
CA ASN A 222 -9.84 -10.96 -6.36
C ASN A 222 -9.45 -12.45 -6.49
N GLU A 223 -8.48 -12.77 -7.36
CA GLU A 223 -7.91 -14.11 -7.46
C GLU A 223 -6.89 -14.32 -6.34
N ILE A 224 -6.97 -15.48 -5.66
CA ILE A 224 -6.06 -15.81 -4.55
C ILE A 224 -4.67 -16.08 -5.12
N ILE A 225 -3.66 -15.46 -4.52
CA ILE A 225 -2.25 -15.71 -4.81
C ILE A 225 -1.70 -16.56 -3.65
N PRO A 226 -1.00 -17.66 -3.93
CA PRO A 226 -0.31 -18.41 -2.89
C PRO A 226 0.84 -17.57 -2.29
N TRP A 227 1.15 -17.83 -1.01
CA TRP A 227 2.20 -17.09 -0.28
C TRP A 227 3.62 -17.43 -0.73
#